data_0fdf0852ff3b4a4a096117e5204e1756
#
_entry.id   0fdf0852ff3b4a4a096117e5204e1756
#
_cell.length_a   1.000
_cell.length_b   1.000
_cell.length_c   1.000
_cell.angle_alpha   90.00
_cell.angle_beta   90.00
_cell.angle_gamma   90.00
#
_symmetry.space_group_name_H-M   'P 1'
#
loop_
_entity.id
_entity.type
_entity.pdbx_description
1 polymer ?
#
loop_
_entity_poly.entity_id
_entity_poly.type
_entity_poly.pdbx_seq_one_letter_code
_entity_poly.pdbx_strand_id
1 'polypeptide(L)'
;MAEPIRRAIAEMGYEFPMPVQEEVIPYLLGEGNDVIALAQTGTGKTAAFGLPVLQKVRPEERVTQAVILSPTRELCLQIADDLKEYARYMDHLHVLAVYGGSSIESQMRALRKGAQVIVATPGRLIDLMHRGVARLDQVENVVLDEADEMLNMGFTESIDEILAGVPEQRNTLLFSATMSKEVERIASHYLHNHKEIVVGSRNEGAENVNHIYYLVHAKDKYAALKRVVDYFPRIYGIIFCRTRIETQEVADLLIRDGYNAEALHGDLSQAQRDLTMQKFRHHHTQLLVATDVAARGLDVEDLTHVINYGLPDDVENYTHRSGRTGRAGKRGTSISIIHLREKGKVRIIEKTIGKKFEAGTLPEPQEICTKQLYKVMDELEHVEVDEAEIAPFLPEIYRKLEWLSKEDLVQRLVSREFGRFLRYYAEAPVIEQPAERREQDKADKTARRANRRDADAPRVAEEGYTRLFINLGKRDNFYAREIINLINRYVRGSKVQIGRIDLTQNCSFFEVPNDDVDEVMAKMKRAKVGPRAVVIDYADRTPDELAAIRSRRQPHNHDDAPRPSARRAPRLFADQPDARRTKAEWKAEKKGRKASRAEQHAEAHAKPSRRKDDWRKFFD
;
A
#
# COMPACT_ATOMS: atom_id res chain seq x y z
N MET A 1 22.65 9.40 30.45
CA MET A 1 21.39 8.71 30.82
C MET A 1 21.38 8.48 32.33
N ALA A 2 20.25 8.77 33.02
CA ALA A 2 20.10 8.59 34.47
C ALA A 2 20.20 7.13 34.88
N GLU A 3 20.74 6.88 36.09
CA GLU A 3 20.94 5.53 36.60
C GLU A 3 19.68 4.66 36.66
N PRO A 4 18.50 5.17 37.05
CA PRO A 4 17.26 4.39 37.02
C PRO A 4 16.91 3.85 35.64
N ILE A 5 17.09 4.66 34.59
CA ILE A 5 16.81 4.27 33.19
C ILE A 5 17.86 3.23 32.72
N ARG A 6 19.15 3.49 32.99
CA ARG A 6 20.23 2.53 32.63
C ARG A 6 20.00 1.16 33.23
N ARG A 7 19.61 1.11 34.50
CA ARG A 7 19.30 -0.14 35.19
C ARG A 7 18.11 -0.86 34.56
N ALA A 8 17.04 -0.14 34.23
CA ALA A 8 15.86 -0.74 33.61
C ALA A 8 16.18 -1.39 32.26
N ILE A 9 16.87 -0.67 31.36
CA ILE A 9 17.22 -1.21 30.02
C ILE A 9 18.22 -2.35 30.09
N ALA A 10 19.16 -2.35 31.07
CA ALA A 10 20.09 -3.43 31.26
C ALA A 10 19.39 -4.73 31.75
N GLU A 11 18.41 -4.63 32.64
CA GLU A 11 17.58 -5.76 33.09
C GLU A 11 16.66 -6.30 31.98
N MET A 12 16.26 -5.44 31.00
CA MET A 12 15.54 -5.84 29.81
C MET A 12 16.41 -6.53 28.74
N GLY A 13 17.73 -6.68 29.00
CA GLY A 13 18.65 -7.35 28.10
C GLY A 13 19.12 -6.51 26.92
N TYR A 14 19.04 -5.20 26.98
CA TYR A 14 19.57 -4.31 25.94
C TYR A 14 21.09 -4.26 26.04
N GLU A 15 21.77 -4.90 25.10
CA GLU A 15 23.24 -4.99 25.08
C GLU A 15 23.86 -3.92 24.15
N PHE A 16 23.25 -3.70 23.00
CA PHE A 16 23.73 -2.77 21.96
C PHE A 16 22.60 -1.89 21.44
N PRO A 17 22.88 -0.60 21.14
CA PRO A 17 21.91 0.27 20.51
C PRO A 17 21.64 -0.14 19.06
N MET A 18 20.40 0.02 18.63
CA MET A 18 20.02 -0.07 17.24
C MET A 18 20.49 1.19 16.48
N PRO A 19 20.70 1.14 15.15
CA PRO A 19 21.22 2.28 14.40
C PRO A 19 20.43 3.59 14.58
N VAL A 20 19.09 3.53 14.68
CA VAL A 20 18.27 4.72 14.97
C VAL A 20 18.50 5.27 16.37
N GLN A 21 18.78 4.41 17.34
CA GLN A 21 19.06 4.80 18.71
C GLN A 21 20.45 5.45 18.83
N GLU A 22 21.43 4.91 18.13
CA GLU A 22 22.80 5.48 18.07
C GLU A 22 22.82 6.93 17.59
N GLU A 23 21.93 7.27 16.65
CA GLU A 23 21.91 8.62 16.07
C GLU A 23 20.95 9.57 16.80
N VAL A 24 19.77 9.07 17.23
CA VAL A 24 18.72 9.88 17.81
C VAL A 24 18.98 10.18 19.29
N ILE A 25 19.36 9.18 20.10
CA ILE A 25 19.48 9.37 21.54
C ILE A 25 20.50 10.45 21.92
N PRO A 26 21.76 10.43 21.41
CA PRO A 26 22.73 11.48 21.73
C PRO A 26 22.26 12.87 21.30
N TYR A 27 21.60 12.96 20.14
CA TYR A 27 21.10 14.22 19.62
C TYR A 27 19.99 14.78 20.52
N LEU A 28 19.04 13.98 20.96
CA LEU A 28 17.93 14.41 21.81
C LEU A 28 18.33 14.68 23.28
N LEU A 29 19.43 14.10 23.75
CA LEU A 29 19.98 14.40 25.07
C LEU A 29 20.68 15.77 25.12
N GLY A 30 20.98 16.36 23.97
CA GLY A 30 21.47 17.72 23.86
C GLY A 30 20.39 18.77 24.09
N GLU A 31 20.71 20.05 23.85
CA GLU A 31 19.80 21.17 24.05
C GLU A 31 18.82 21.32 22.86
N GLY A 32 17.52 21.40 23.20
CA GLY A 32 16.43 22.01 22.42
C GLY A 32 16.33 21.62 20.95
N ASN A 33 16.18 20.33 20.63
CA ASN A 33 16.31 19.89 19.24
C ASN A 33 15.07 19.16 18.72
N ASP A 34 14.54 19.66 17.63
CA ASP A 34 13.55 18.95 16.82
C ASP A 34 14.24 17.89 15.96
N VAL A 35 13.58 16.76 15.72
CA VAL A 35 14.12 15.68 14.91
C VAL A 35 13.07 15.10 13.97
N ILE A 36 13.50 14.79 12.76
CA ILE A 36 12.78 13.88 11.86
C ILE A 36 13.61 12.61 11.78
N ALA A 37 13.06 11.51 12.27
CA ALA A 37 13.68 10.19 12.20
C ALA A 37 12.92 9.31 11.21
N LEU A 38 13.54 9.02 10.07
CA LEU A 38 13.03 8.10 9.07
C LEU A 38 13.61 6.71 9.34
N ALA A 39 12.79 5.82 9.88
CA ALA A 39 13.18 4.46 10.21
C ALA A 39 11.97 3.52 10.12
N GLN A 40 12.20 2.29 9.69
CA GLN A 40 11.14 1.28 9.56
C GLN A 40 10.59 0.82 10.93
N THR A 41 9.43 0.16 10.92
CA THR A 41 8.89 -0.49 12.13
C THR A 41 9.83 -1.62 12.59
N GLY A 42 9.98 -1.79 13.91
CA GLY A 42 10.86 -2.82 14.48
C GLY A 42 12.34 -2.43 14.51
N THR A 43 12.71 -1.18 14.27
CA THR A 43 14.09 -0.67 14.38
C THR A 43 14.44 -0.07 15.74
N GLY A 44 13.54 -0.20 16.73
CA GLY A 44 13.77 0.32 18.08
C GLY A 44 13.44 1.81 18.25
N LYS A 45 12.54 2.38 17.45
CA LYS A 45 12.11 3.80 17.53
C LYS A 45 11.60 4.18 18.91
N THR A 46 10.80 3.32 19.56
CA THR A 46 10.23 3.59 20.89
C THR A 46 11.31 3.93 21.92
N ALA A 47 12.40 3.16 21.98
CA ALA A 47 13.52 3.47 22.85
C ALA A 47 14.28 4.73 22.38
N ALA A 48 14.38 4.96 21.05
CA ALA A 48 15.10 6.11 20.50
C ALA A 48 14.50 7.45 20.96
N PHE A 49 13.17 7.57 21.03
CA PHE A 49 12.53 8.77 21.58
C PHE A 49 12.19 8.65 23.07
N GLY A 50 11.79 7.46 23.53
CA GLY A 50 11.28 7.26 24.87
C GLY A 50 12.33 7.49 25.95
N LEU A 51 13.54 6.95 25.77
CA LEU A 51 14.64 7.11 26.74
C LEU A 51 15.04 8.60 26.93
N PRO A 52 15.28 9.39 25.86
CA PRO A 52 15.54 10.83 26.02
C PRO A 52 14.37 11.62 26.62
N VAL A 53 13.12 11.30 26.24
CA VAL A 53 11.94 11.96 26.78
C VAL A 53 11.83 11.69 28.28
N LEU A 54 11.96 10.43 28.72
CA LEU A 54 11.93 10.08 30.14
C LEU A 54 13.07 10.75 30.93
N GLN A 55 14.25 10.87 30.33
CA GLN A 55 15.39 11.56 30.94
C GLN A 55 15.14 13.03 31.23
N LYS A 56 14.32 13.70 30.41
CA LYS A 56 13.99 15.14 30.53
C LYS A 56 12.79 15.41 31.44
N VAL A 57 11.97 14.40 31.74
CA VAL A 57 10.78 14.54 32.59
C VAL A 57 11.19 14.72 34.06
N ARG A 58 10.51 15.62 34.75
CA ARG A 58 10.64 15.86 36.18
C ARG A 58 9.50 15.14 36.93
N PRO A 59 9.78 13.97 37.56
CA PRO A 59 8.74 13.16 38.21
C PRO A 59 7.99 13.84 39.34
N GLU A 60 8.64 14.81 40.02
CA GLU A 60 8.10 15.56 41.14
C GLU A 60 6.93 16.49 40.75
N GLU A 61 6.92 16.91 39.47
CA GLU A 61 5.92 17.82 38.95
C GLU A 61 4.74 17.03 38.38
N ARG A 62 3.58 17.11 39.01
CA ARG A 62 2.35 16.39 38.56
C ARG A 62 1.62 17.08 37.41
N VAL A 63 2.37 17.53 36.41
CA VAL A 63 1.87 18.13 35.16
C VAL A 63 2.30 17.34 33.96
N THR A 64 1.57 17.46 32.87
CA THR A 64 1.94 16.77 31.61
C THR A 64 3.09 17.52 30.97
N GLN A 65 4.24 16.84 30.80
CA GLN A 65 5.48 17.38 30.25
C GLN A 65 5.81 16.77 28.89
N ALA A 66 5.25 15.60 28.58
CA ALA A 66 5.44 14.99 27.28
C ALA A 66 4.13 14.39 26.74
N VAL A 67 3.92 14.53 25.43
CA VAL A 67 2.81 13.91 24.69
C VAL A 67 3.38 13.11 23.54
N ILE A 68 2.96 11.86 23.43
CA ILE A 68 3.32 10.96 22.35
C ILE A 68 2.04 10.59 21.61
N LEU A 69 1.95 10.95 20.33
CA LEU A 69 0.82 10.62 19.48
C LEU A 69 1.13 9.36 18.68
N SER A 70 0.16 8.47 18.60
CA SER A 70 0.24 7.23 17.81
C SER A 70 -1.08 6.98 17.05
N PRO A 71 -1.04 6.33 15.86
CA PRO A 71 -2.22 6.15 15.01
C PRO A 71 -3.28 5.22 15.61
N THR A 72 -2.86 4.21 16.39
CA THR A 72 -3.73 3.15 16.85
C THR A 72 -3.69 2.99 18.36
N ARG A 73 -4.75 2.39 18.89
CA ARG A 73 -4.85 2.06 20.29
C ARG A 73 -3.79 1.05 20.73
N GLU A 74 -3.57 0.05 19.89
CA GLU A 74 -2.64 -1.04 20.15
C GLU A 74 -1.22 -0.50 20.30
N LEU A 75 -0.79 0.37 19.38
CA LEU A 75 0.52 1.02 19.45
C LEU A 75 0.61 1.98 20.64
N CYS A 76 -0.48 2.73 20.93
CA CYS A 76 -0.56 3.61 22.10
C CYS A 76 -0.33 2.83 23.41
N LEU A 77 -0.95 1.66 23.57
CA LEU A 77 -0.78 0.81 24.74
C LEU A 77 0.65 0.27 24.82
N GLN A 78 1.17 -0.24 23.69
CA GLN A 78 2.53 -0.78 23.62
C GLN A 78 3.57 0.27 24.01
N ILE A 79 3.53 1.47 23.38
CA ILE A 79 4.45 2.56 23.74
C ILE A 79 4.33 2.91 25.22
N ALA A 80 3.10 2.98 25.77
CA ALA A 80 2.92 3.30 27.18
C ALA A 80 3.49 2.22 28.10
N ASP A 81 3.39 0.96 27.73
CA ASP A 81 3.93 -0.15 28.52
C ASP A 81 5.46 -0.21 28.42
N ASP A 82 6.04 -0.02 27.20
CA ASP A 82 7.49 0.12 27.00
C ASP A 82 8.06 1.25 27.89
N LEU A 83 7.42 2.42 27.86
CA LEU A 83 7.87 3.57 28.67
C LEU A 83 7.77 3.31 30.18
N LYS A 84 6.76 2.59 30.66
CA LYS A 84 6.67 2.18 32.07
C LYS A 84 7.80 1.22 32.44
N GLU A 85 8.16 0.27 31.55
CA GLU A 85 9.29 -0.63 31.76
C GLU A 85 10.62 0.13 31.79
N TYR A 86 10.84 1.09 30.86
CA TYR A 86 12.03 1.95 30.89
C TYR A 86 12.11 2.83 32.13
N ALA A 87 10.95 3.25 32.67
CA ALA A 87 10.83 4.08 33.86
C ALA A 87 10.65 3.29 35.16
N ARG A 88 10.81 1.96 35.17
CA ARG A 88 10.53 1.07 36.31
C ARG A 88 11.18 1.52 37.62
N TYR A 89 12.32 2.16 37.57
CA TYR A 89 13.07 2.67 38.71
C TYR A 89 13.00 4.19 38.91
N MET A 90 12.06 4.86 38.19
CA MET A 90 11.79 6.28 38.35
C MET A 90 10.57 6.47 39.26
N ASP A 91 10.81 6.80 40.52
CA ASP A 91 9.74 7.05 41.50
C ASP A 91 8.85 8.23 41.06
N HIS A 92 7.56 8.15 41.37
CA HIS A 92 6.55 9.19 41.10
C HIS A 92 6.26 9.50 39.62
N LEU A 93 6.87 8.82 38.68
CA LEU A 93 6.57 8.99 37.28
C LEU A 93 5.31 8.21 36.86
N HIS A 94 4.38 8.88 36.20
CA HIS A 94 3.15 8.29 35.69
C HIS A 94 3.06 8.44 34.17
N VAL A 95 3.10 7.33 33.46
CA VAL A 95 2.82 7.21 32.03
C VAL A 95 1.38 6.75 31.84
N LEU A 96 0.57 7.55 31.13
CA LEU A 96 -0.85 7.28 30.91
C LEU A 96 -1.16 7.07 29.44
N ALA A 97 -1.76 5.91 29.10
CA ALA A 97 -2.34 5.67 27.78
C ALA A 97 -3.75 6.27 27.67
N VAL A 98 -3.97 7.05 26.60
CA VAL A 98 -5.22 7.78 26.31
C VAL A 98 -5.72 7.39 24.93
N TYR A 99 -6.78 6.58 24.85
CA TYR A 99 -7.25 6.01 23.58
C TYR A 99 -8.76 5.75 23.57
N GLY A 100 -9.33 5.66 22.39
CA GLY A 100 -10.74 5.35 22.18
C GLY A 100 -11.11 3.89 22.49
N GLY A 101 -12.39 3.61 22.70
CA GLY A 101 -12.90 2.25 22.95
C GLY A 101 -12.76 1.75 24.39
N SER A 102 -12.22 2.55 25.30
CA SER A 102 -12.18 2.29 26.75
C SER A 102 -12.95 3.33 27.53
N SER A 103 -13.19 3.07 28.84
CA SER A 103 -13.91 4.02 29.71
C SER A 103 -13.19 5.37 29.79
N ILE A 104 -13.90 6.42 29.38
CA ILE A 104 -13.37 7.79 29.44
C ILE A 104 -13.23 8.28 30.90
N GLU A 105 -14.13 7.85 31.79
CA GLU A 105 -14.11 8.26 33.20
C GLU A 105 -12.84 7.76 33.91
N SER A 106 -12.36 6.55 33.56
CA SER A 106 -11.12 6.02 34.12
C SER A 106 -9.92 6.85 33.70
N GLN A 107 -9.85 7.25 32.42
CA GLN A 107 -8.80 8.10 31.88
C GLN A 107 -8.86 9.51 32.47
N MET A 108 -10.07 10.09 32.61
CA MET A 108 -10.26 11.37 33.25
C MET A 108 -9.80 11.37 34.74
N ARG A 109 -10.10 10.28 35.47
CA ARG A 109 -9.64 10.13 36.85
C ARG A 109 -8.13 10.03 36.96
N ALA A 110 -7.51 9.29 36.03
CA ALA A 110 -6.05 9.16 35.97
C ALA A 110 -5.37 10.49 35.65
N LEU A 111 -5.87 11.24 34.66
CA LEU A 111 -5.35 12.58 34.33
C LEU A 111 -5.46 13.58 35.49
N ARG A 112 -6.57 13.54 36.23
CA ARG A 112 -6.74 14.41 37.42
C ARG A 112 -5.77 14.10 38.58
N LYS A 113 -5.25 12.87 38.65
CA LYS A 113 -4.19 12.49 39.59
C LYS A 113 -2.82 13.02 39.19
N GLY A 114 -2.66 13.41 37.95
CA GLY A 114 -1.43 13.85 37.32
C GLY A 114 -0.74 12.72 36.53
N ALA A 115 -0.35 13.02 35.31
CA ALA A 115 0.45 12.15 34.46
C ALA A 115 1.49 13.01 33.74
N GLN A 116 2.76 12.70 33.94
CA GLN A 116 3.84 13.47 33.34
C GLN A 116 4.00 13.15 31.84
N VAL A 117 3.68 11.91 31.46
CA VAL A 117 3.74 11.47 30.06
C VAL A 117 2.38 10.93 29.64
N ILE A 118 1.83 11.48 28.56
CA ILE A 118 0.61 10.99 27.91
C ILE A 118 1.00 10.34 26.60
N VAL A 119 0.62 9.07 26.42
CA VAL A 119 0.65 8.39 25.12
C VAL A 119 -0.78 8.34 24.61
N ALA A 120 -1.05 8.89 23.41
CA ALA A 120 -2.43 9.09 23.00
C ALA A 120 -2.71 8.78 21.53
N THR A 121 -3.96 8.33 21.27
CA THR A 121 -4.54 8.44 19.93
C THR A 121 -5.19 9.83 19.77
N PRO A 122 -5.02 10.51 18.61
CA PRO A 122 -5.40 11.92 18.45
C PRO A 122 -6.84 12.25 18.87
N GLY A 123 -7.82 11.51 18.36
CA GLY A 123 -9.23 11.82 18.61
C GLY A 123 -9.65 11.74 20.09
N ARG A 124 -9.10 10.80 20.88
CA ARG A 124 -9.41 10.72 22.33
C ARG A 124 -8.71 11.82 23.11
N LEU A 125 -7.51 12.20 22.72
CA LEU A 125 -6.79 13.29 23.37
C LEU A 125 -7.55 14.61 23.21
N ILE A 126 -8.02 14.91 22.00
CA ILE A 126 -8.85 16.10 21.71
C ILE A 126 -10.13 16.11 22.54
N ASP A 127 -10.86 14.99 22.64
CA ASP A 127 -12.06 14.91 23.48
C ASP A 127 -11.74 15.27 24.95
N LEU A 128 -10.60 14.82 25.47
CA LEU A 128 -10.16 15.15 26.83
C LEU A 128 -9.62 16.57 26.97
N MET A 129 -9.04 17.16 25.94
CA MET A 129 -8.65 18.58 25.86
C MET A 129 -9.92 19.46 25.88
N HIS A 130 -10.91 19.19 25.07
CA HIS A 130 -12.18 19.91 25.03
C HIS A 130 -12.95 19.84 26.35
N ARG A 131 -12.81 18.76 27.11
CA ARG A 131 -13.36 18.60 28.44
C ARG A 131 -12.53 19.32 29.52
N GLY A 132 -11.41 19.95 29.15
CA GLY A 132 -10.51 20.65 30.07
C GLY A 132 -9.80 19.74 31.09
N VAL A 133 -9.73 18.42 30.79
CA VAL A 133 -9.10 17.43 31.69
C VAL A 133 -7.64 17.16 31.26
N ALA A 134 -7.38 17.05 29.97
CA ALA A 134 -6.02 17.01 29.46
C ALA A 134 -5.49 18.44 29.27
N ARG A 135 -4.57 18.85 30.12
CA ARG A 135 -3.90 20.16 30.07
C ARG A 135 -2.51 19.96 29.47
N LEU A 136 -2.23 20.65 28.38
CA LEU A 136 -0.98 20.51 27.61
C LEU A 136 -0.10 21.76 27.67
N ASP A 137 -0.45 22.72 28.55
CA ASP A 137 0.22 24.01 28.69
C ASP A 137 1.64 23.96 29.29
N GLN A 138 2.05 22.79 29.81
CA GLN A 138 3.40 22.53 30.33
C GLN A 138 4.16 21.48 29.54
N VAL A 139 3.71 21.14 28.32
CA VAL A 139 4.35 20.14 27.48
C VAL A 139 5.61 20.70 26.85
N GLU A 140 6.74 20.05 27.10
CA GLU A 140 8.06 20.38 26.58
C GLU A 140 8.48 19.48 25.42
N ASN A 141 7.91 18.28 25.32
CA ASN A 141 8.24 17.32 24.26
C ASN A 141 6.98 16.76 23.64
N VAL A 142 6.87 16.85 22.31
CA VAL A 142 5.81 16.20 21.52
C VAL A 142 6.44 15.21 20.56
N VAL A 143 5.96 13.96 20.59
CA VAL A 143 6.39 12.90 19.68
C VAL A 143 5.23 12.52 18.78
N LEU A 144 5.47 12.48 17.48
CA LEU A 144 4.56 11.94 16.48
C LEU A 144 5.16 10.60 16.00
N ASP A 145 4.67 9.47 16.51
CA ASP A 145 5.13 8.15 16.06
C ASP A 145 4.21 7.57 15.00
N GLU A 146 4.78 6.92 13.98
CA GLU A 146 4.10 6.51 12.75
C GLU A 146 3.29 7.69 12.14
N ALA A 147 3.97 8.85 11.98
CA ALA A 147 3.32 10.07 11.51
C ALA A 147 2.66 9.90 10.13
N ASP A 148 3.30 9.20 9.20
CA ASP A 148 2.74 8.84 7.89
C ASP A 148 1.42 8.07 8.03
N GLU A 149 1.34 7.14 8.96
CA GLU A 149 0.12 6.37 9.21
C GLU A 149 -1.00 7.23 9.81
N MET A 150 -0.68 8.13 10.73
CA MET A 150 -1.68 9.06 11.27
C MET A 150 -2.28 9.95 10.18
N LEU A 151 -1.46 10.43 9.25
CA LEU A 151 -1.90 11.25 8.13
C LEU A 151 -2.73 10.44 7.12
N ASN A 152 -2.32 9.21 6.81
CA ASN A 152 -3.08 8.29 5.95
C ASN A 152 -4.46 7.91 6.56
N MET A 153 -4.58 7.96 7.88
CA MET A 153 -5.85 7.77 8.59
C MET A 153 -6.72 9.02 8.67
N GLY A 154 -6.25 10.15 8.15
CA GLY A 154 -6.99 11.42 8.12
C GLY A 154 -6.92 12.20 9.43
N PHE A 155 -5.93 11.95 10.30
CA PHE A 155 -5.75 12.69 11.56
C PHE A 155 -5.06 14.04 11.40
N THR A 156 -4.92 14.56 10.18
CA THR A 156 -4.24 15.83 9.90
C THR A 156 -4.80 16.98 10.76
N GLU A 157 -6.11 17.21 10.69
CA GLU A 157 -6.78 18.27 11.48
C GLU A 157 -6.64 18.03 12.98
N SER A 158 -6.69 16.76 13.41
CA SER A 158 -6.52 16.40 14.82
C SER A 158 -5.11 16.67 15.32
N ILE A 159 -4.09 16.41 14.52
CA ILE A 159 -2.70 16.73 14.85
C ILE A 159 -2.50 18.24 14.93
N ASP A 160 -3.02 18.98 13.95
CA ASP A 160 -2.96 20.44 13.92
C ASP A 160 -3.61 21.06 15.18
N GLU A 161 -4.77 20.55 15.61
CA GLU A 161 -5.48 21.01 16.82
C GLU A 161 -4.68 20.71 18.10
N ILE A 162 -4.11 19.52 18.24
CA ILE A 162 -3.30 19.16 19.41
C ILE A 162 -2.05 20.03 19.47
N LEU A 163 -1.35 20.20 18.33
CA LEU A 163 -0.13 21.00 18.26
C LEU A 163 -0.36 22.50 18.51
N ALA A 164 -1.56 23.01 18.20
CA ALA A 164 -1.97 24.36 18.57
C ALA A 164 -2.25 24.52 20.08
N GLY A 165 -2.56 23.42 20.78
CA GLY A 165 -2.84 23.41 22.22
C GLY A 165 -1.60 23.23 23.11
N VAL A 166 -0.41 23.05 22.56
CA VAL A 166 0.87 22.93 23.29
C VAL A 166 1.73 24.19 23.10
N PRO A 167 2.65 24.51 24.05
CA PRO A 167 3.53 25.68 23.95
C PRO A 167 4.36 25.70 22.64
N GLU A 168 4.67 26.91 22.14
CA GLU A 168 5.58 27.07 21.00
C GLU A 168 7.00 26.61 21.32
N GLN A 169 7.46 26.93 22.55
CA GLN A 169 8.78 26.49 23.03
C GLN A 169 8.71 25.04 23.49
N ARG A 170 8.86 24.13 22.55
CA ARG A 170 8.86 22.68 22.78
C ARG A 170 9.83 22.00 21.82
N ASN A 171 10.16 20.76 22.09
CA ASN A 171 10.79 19.86 21.11
C ASN A 171 9.70 19.07 20.39
N THR A 172 9.74 19.04 19.07
CA THR A 172 8.84 18.25 18.23
C THR A 172 9.62 17.13 17.55
N LEU A 173 9.28 15.89 17.85
CA LEU A 173 9.97 14.69 17.40
C LEU A 173 9.05 13.94 16.44
N LEU A 174 9.43 13.84 15.18
CA LEU A 174 8.65 13.17 14.14
C LEU A 174 9.33 11.86 13.75
N PHE A 175 8.67 10.75 14.02
CA PHE A 175 9.10 9.40 13.63
C PHE A 175 8.16 8.86 12.55
N SER A 176 8.73 8.42 11.44
CA SER A 176 7.97 7.92 10.28
C SER A 176 8.74 6.83 9.54
N ALA A 177 8.04 5.94 8.87
CA ALA A 177 8.67 5.00 7.95
C ALA A 177 8.88 5.62 6.57
N THR A 178 8.05 6.60 6.19
CA THR A 178 8.07 7.25 4.88
C THR A 178 8.01 8.76 5.01
N MET A 179 8.58 9.47 4.01
CA MET A 179 8.47 10.93 3.89
C MET A 179 7.48 11.26 2.77
N SER A 180 6.19 11.20 3.09
CA SER A 180 5.14 11.66 2.17
C SER A 180 5.07 13.19 2.14
N LYS A 181 4.37 13.76 1.15
CA LYS A 181 4.17 15.21 1.06
C LYS A 181 3.44 15.78 2.27
N GLU A 182 2.55 15.01 2.84
CA GLU A 182 1.79 15.35 4.03
C GLU A 182 2.69 15.37 5.27
N VAL A 183 3.59 14.39 5.41
CA VAL A 183 4.62 14.36 6.48
C VAL A 183 5.56 15.56 6.33
N GLU A 184 6.03 15.86 5.10
CA GLU A 184 6.88 17.01 4.82
C GLU A 184 6.19 18.36 5.17
N ARG A 185 4.87 18.46 4.92
CA ARG A 185 4.06 19.62 5.31
C ARG A 185 4.04 19.80 6.84
N ILE A 186 3.74 18.76 7.60
CA ILE A 186 3.74 18.80 9.07
C ILE A 186 5.14 19.17 9.57
N ALA A 187 6.18 18.54 9.04
CA ALA A 187 7.55 18.82 9.40
C ALA A 187 7.92 20.31 9.17
N SER A 188 7.61 20.84 7.99
CA SER A 188 7.91 22.24 7.65
C SER A 188 7.11 23.27 8.46
N HIS A 189 5.93 22.90 8.98
CA HIS A 189 5.06 23.81 9.71
C HIS A 189 5.35 23.85 11.22
N TYR A 190 5.69 22.70 11.81
CA TYR A 190 5.78 22.56 13.27
C TYR A 190 7.18 22.27 13.81
N LEU A 191 8.17 21.95 12.97
CA LEU A 191 9.54 21.68 13.40
C LEU A 191 10.44 22.86 13.06
N HIS A 192 11.30 23.23 14.02
CA HIS A 192 12.26 24.34 13.89
C HIS A 192 13.69 23.81 13.99
N ASN A 193 14.57 24.18 13.05
CA ASN A 193 15.97 23.75 13.03
C ASN A 193 16.18 22.24 13.25
N HIS A 194 15.26 21.44 12.71
CA HIS A 194 15.27 20.00 12.91
C HIS A 194 16.46 19.32 12.22
N LYS A 195 16.95 18.26 12.84
CA LYS A 195 17.88 17.31 12.21
C LYS A 195 17.08 16.18 11.55
N GLU A 196 17.36 15.93 10.28
CA GLU A 196 16.84 14.73 9.61
C GLU A 196 17.83 13.58 9.80
N ILE A 197 17.35 12.48 10.38
CA ILE A 197 18.08 11.22 10.60
C ILE A 197 17.40 10.15 9.76
N VAL A 198 18.14 9.54 8.85
CA VAL A 198 17.63 8.49 7.96
C VAL A 198 18.40 7.20 8.24
N VAL A 199 17.71 6.21 8.80
CA VAL A 199 18.29 4.89 9.03
C VAL A 199 17.86 3.94 7.93
N GLY A 200 18.81 3.51 7.11
CA GLY A 200 18.56 2.85 5.83
C GLY A 200 18.47 3.85 4.68
N SER A 201 17.74 3.54 3.64
CA SER A 201 17.45 4.50 2.57
C SER A 201 16.00 5.00 2.65
N ARG A 202 15.76 6.22 2.16
CA ARG A 202 14.40 6.80 2.12
C ARG A 202 13.45 5.87 1.36
N ASN A 203 12.36 5.43 1.99
CA ASN A 203 11.30 4.60 1.42
C ASN A 203 11.74 3.19 0.96
N GLU A 204 12.88 2.68 1.42
CA GLU A 204 13.33 1.33 1.08
C GLU A 204 12.53 0.26 1.84
N GLY A 205 12.18 -0.82 1.15
CA GLY A 205 11.58 -1.99 1.79
C GLY A 205 12.60 -2.70 2.71
N ALA A 206 12.12 -3.42 3.73
CA ALA A 206 12.99 -4.14 4.67
C ALA A 206 13.99 -5.05 3.92
N GLU A 207 15.28 -4.94 4.24
CA GLU A 207 16.35 -5.65 3.49
C GLU A 207 16.19 -7.17 3.52
N ASN A 208 15.63 -7.72 4.60
CA ASN A 208 15.52 -9.13 4.86
C ASN A 208 14.20 -9.74 4.36
N VAL A 209 13.38 -9.02 3.59
CA VAL A 209 12.10 -9.52 3.06
C VAL A 209 12.25 -9.93 1.60
N ASN A 210 11.89 -11.18 1.30
CA ASN A 210 11.74 -11.65 -0.08
C ASN A 210 10.34 -11.33 -0.59
N HIS A 211 10.24 -10.69 -1.76
CA HIS A 211 8.98 -10.25 -2.36
C HIS A 211 8.62 -11.15 -3.54
N ILE A 212 7.53 -11.91 -3.42
CA ILE A 212 7.06 -12.85 -4.45
C ILE A 212 5.64 -12.44 -4.87
N TYR A 213 5.32 -12.56 -6.17
CA TYR A 213 3.94 -12.45 -6.60
C TYR A 213 3.50 -13.66 -7.42
N TYR A 214 2.25 -14.08 -7.21
CA TYR A 214 1.57 -15.10 -8.00
C TYR A 214 0.48 -14.45 -8.84
N LEU A 215 0.54 -14.65 -10.15
CA LEU A 215 -0.44 -14.13 -11.09
C LEU A 215 -1.55 -15.15 -11.30
N VAL A 216 -2.79 -14.81 -10.92
CA VAL A 216 -3.94 -15.73 -11.00
C VAL A 216 -5.18 -15.04 -11.58
N HIS A 217 -6.17 -15.81 -12.01
CA HIS A 217 -7.49 -15.26 -12.30
C HIS A 217 -8.22 -14.90 -10.99
N ALA A 218 -9.08 -13.88 -11.03
CA ALA A 218 -9.81 -13.42 -9.83
C ALA A 218 -10.62 -14.53 -9.15
N LYS A 219 -11.21 -15.45 -9.93
CA LYS A 219 -11.97 -16.62 -9.44
C LYS A 219 -11.11 -17.64 -8.69
N ASP A 220 -9.80 -17.68 -8.98
CA ASP A 220 -8.88 -18.69 -8.48
C ASP A 220 -8.04 -18.18 -7.29
N LYS A 221 -8.25 -16.92 -6.84
CA LYS A 221 -7.48 -16.29 -5.76
C LYS A 221 -7.50 -17.11 -4.47
N TYR A 222 -8.67 -17.61 -4.05
CA TYR A 222 -8.77 -18.38 -2.83
C TYR A 222 -8.07 -19.74 -2.93
N ALA A 223 -8.22 -20.43 -4.07
CA ALA A 223 -7.50 -21.67 -4.32
C ALA A 223 -5.98 -21.48 -4.36
N ALA A 224 -5.51 -20.35 -4.90
CA ALA A 224 -4.11 -19.96 -4.87
C ALA A 224 -3.63 -19.69 -3.43
N LEU A 225 -4.43 -18.98 -2.63
CA LEU A 225 -4.14 -18.74 -1.21
C LEU A 225 -3.94 -20.06 -0.46
N LYS A 226 -4.84 -21.04 -0.64
CA LYS A 226 -4.74 -22.36 -0.03
C LYS A 226 -3.44 -23.06 -0.42
N ARG A 227 -3.09 -23.07 -1.72
CA ARG A 227 -1.83 -23.68 -2.19
C ARG A 227 -0.61 -23.02 -1.56
N VAL A 228 -0.62 -21.69 -1.43
CA VAL A 228 0.47 -20.95 -0.77
C VAL A 228 0.57 -21.33 0.71
N VAL A 229 -0.55 -21.34 1.44
CA VAL A 229 -0.57 -21.69 2.87
C VAL A 229 -0.11 -23.14 3.08
N ASP A 230 -0.61 -24.07 2.28
CA ASP A 230 -0.27 -25.49 2.38
C ASP A 230 1.19 -25.78 1.98
N TYR A 231 1.77 -24.96 1.10
CA TYR A 231 3.17 -25.12 0.69
C TYR A 231 4.17 -24.78 1.80
N PHE A 232 3.75 -23.98 2.80
CA PHE A 232 4.57 -23.60 3.94
C PHE A 232 4.01 -24.21 5.25
N PRO A 233 4.35 -25.45 5.59
CA PRO A 233 3.74 -26.19 6.71
C PRO A 233 3.85 -25.50 8.07
N ARG A 234 4.88 -24.70 8.29
CA ARG A 234 5.12 -23.94 9.52
C ARG A 234 4.84 -22.44 9.34
N ILE A 235 3.88 -22.10 8.45
CA ILE A 235 3.51 -20.71 8.22
C ILE A 235 2.90 -20.10 9.49
N TYR A 236 3.41 -18.95 9.89
CA TYR A 236 2.84 -18.07 10.90
C TYR A 236 2.79 -16.67 10.26
N GLY A 237 1.61 -16.18 9.97
CA GLY A 237 1.52 -15.02 9.10
C GLY A 237 0.21 -14.25 9.11
N ILE A 238 0.28 -13.08 8.48
CA ILE A 238 -0.88 -12.21 8.28
C ILE A 238 -1.28 -12.21 6.80
N ILE A 239 -2.59 -12.39 6.56
CA ILE A 239 -3.22 -12.28 5.24
C ILE A 239 -3.94 -10.94 5.17
N PHE A 240 -3.45 -10.03 4.36
CA PHE A 240 -4.04 -8.71 4.17
C PHE A 240 -5.12 -8.72 3.09
N CYS A 241 -6.33 -8.33 3.46
CA CYS A 241 -7.46 -8.08 2.58
C CYS A 241 -7.77 -6.59 2.49
N ARG A 242 -8.43 -6.16 1.42
CA ARG A 242 -8.73 -4.74 1.20
C ARG A 242 -9.92 -4.24 2.01
N THR A 243 -10.94 -5.08 2.19
CA THR A 243 -12.19 -4.70 2.84
C THR A 243 -12.51 -5.60 4.02
N ARG A 244 -13.31 -5.07 4.95
CA ARG A 244 -13.79 -5.83 6.12
C ARG A 244 -14.58 -7.07 5.71
N ILE A 245 -15.40 -6.95 4.67
CA ILE A 245 -16.20 -8.06 4.13
C ILE A 245 -15.28 -9.15 3.57
N GLU A 246 -14.34 -8.80 2.71
CA GLU A 246 -13.36 -9.74 2.14
C GLU A 246 -12.53 -10.42 3.25
N THR A 247 -12.16 -9.67 4.30
CA THR A 247 -11.44 -10.21 5.46
C THR A 247 -12.23 -11.30 6.16
N GLN A 248 -13.50 -11.03 6.47
CA GLN A 248 -14.36 -12.02 7.12
C GLN A 248 -14.60 -13.23 6.22
N GLU A 249 -14.94 -13.01 4.94
CA GLU A 249 -15.17 -14.09 3.98
C GLU A 249 -13.95 -15.02 3.83
N VAL A 250 -12.75 -14.46 3.71
CA VAL A 250 -11.52 -15.25 3.58
C VAL A 250 -11.23 -16.02 4.87
N ALA A 251 -11.42 -15.41 6.04
CA ALA A 251 -11.24 -16.09 7.31
C ALA A 251 -12.24 -17.25 7.48
N ASP A 252 -13.53 -17.01 7.20
CA ASP A 252 -14.58 -18.04 7.30
C ASP A 252 -14.31 -19.21 6.34
N LEU A 253 -13.83 -18.93 5.13
CA LEU A 253 -13.44 -19.94 4.17
C LEU A 253 -12.26 -20.79 4.69
N LEU A 254 -11.24 -20.15 5.26
CA LEU A 254 -10.08 -20.85 5.84
C LEU A 254 -10.49 -21.72 7.03
N ILE A 255 -11.29 -21.19 7.95
CA ILE A 255 -11.80 -21.92 9.11
C ILE A 255 -12.61 -23.13 8.68
N ARG A 256 -13.52 -22.96 7.72
CA ARG A 256 -14.33 -24.05 7.14
C ARG A 256 -13.48 -25.15 6.52
N ASP A 257 -12.38 -24.76 5.88
CA ASP A 257 -11.43 -25.68 5.25
C ASP A 257 -10.46 -26.30 6.26
N GLY A 258 -10.56 -25.97 7.56
CA GLY A 258 -9.81 -26.55 8.67
C GLY A 258 -8.50 -25.86 9.03
N TYR A 259 -8.29 -24.64 8.52
CA TYR A 259 -7.11 -23.84 8.92
C TYR A 259 -7.36 -23.14 10.24
N ASN A 260 -6.30 -23.01 11.03
CA ASN A 260 -6.31 -22.23 12.26
C ASN A 260 -6.15 -20.74 11.92
N ALA A 261 -7.28 -20.10 11.60
CA ALA A 261 -7.32 -18.71 11.15
C ALA A 261 -8.35 -17.90 11.96
N GLU A 262 -8.09 -16.60 12.12
CA GLU A 262 -9.05 -15.65 12.71
C GLU A 262 -9.09 -14.35 11.91
N ALA A 263 -10.26 -13.67 11.91
CA ALA A 263 -10.43 -12.38 11.26
C ALA A 263 -10.09 -11.23 12.21
N LEU A 264 -9.50 -10.15 11.67
CA LEU A 264 -9.24 -8.90 12.40
C LEU A 264 -9.64 -7.69 11.54
N HIS A 265 -10.76 -7.07 11.86
CA HIS A 265 -11.28 -5.90 11.12
C HIS A 265 -12.11 -4.96 12.01
N GLY A 266 -12.46 -3.80 11.48
CA GLY A 266 -13.11 -2.73 12.24
C GLY A 266 -14.53 -3.01 12.73
N ASP A 267 -15.21 -4.08 12.26
CA ASP A 267 -16.56 -4.43 12.74
C ASP A 267 -16.52 -5.31 14.00
N LEU A 268 -15.36 -5.81 14.38
CA LEU A 268 -15.18 -6.53 15.64
C LEU A 268 -15.23 -5.56 16.82
N SER A 269 -15.90 -5.98 17.89
CA SER A 269 -15.82 -5.27 19.17
C SER A 269 -14.38 -5.27 19.69
N GLN A 270 -14.05 -4.31 20.55
CA GLN A 270 -12.71 -4.22 21.08
C GLN A 270 -12.29 -5.47 21.86
N ALA A 271 -13.20 -6.03 22.67
CA ALA A 271 -12.93 -7.28 23.39
C ALA A 271 -12.61 -8.46 22.47
N GLN A 272 -13.30 -8.54 21.32
CA GLN A 272 -13.00 -9.57 20.31
C GLN A 272 -11.62 -9.35 19.68
N ARG A 273 -11.29 -8.10 19.34
CA ARG A 273 -9.97 -7.76 18.78
C ARG A 273 -8.84 -8.11 19.75
N ASP A 274 -8.99 -7.72 21.03
CA ASP A 274 -8.01 -8.01 22.07
C ASP A 274 -7.83 -9.54 22.25
N LEU A 275 -8.92 -10.31 22.24
CA LEU A 275 -8.87 -11.77 22.33
C LEU A 275 -8.19 -12.42 21.11
N THR A 276 -8.58 -11.98 19.88
CA THR A 276 -7.95 -12.46 18.64
C THR A 276 -6.44 -12.18 18.66
N MET A 277 -6.04 -10.98 19.06
CA MET A 277 -4.63 -10.62 19.15
C MET A 277 -3.87 -11.41 20.21
N GLN A 278 -4.48 -11.65 21.35
CA GLN A 278 -3.88 -12.49 22.41
C GLN A 278 -3.65 -13.90 21.90
N LYS A 279 -4.64 -14.54 21.27
CA LYS A 279 -4.49 -15.88 20.70
C LYS A 279 -3.40 -15.93 19.62
N PHE A 280 -3.34 -14.91 18.77
CA PHE A 280 -2.33 -14.82 17.72
C PHE A 280 -0.92 -14.69 18.31
N ARG A 281 -0.68 -13.77 19.26
CA ARG A 281 0.63 -13.61 19.93
C ARG A 281 1.11 -14.87 20.66
N HIS A 282 0.19 -15.65 21.21
CA HIS A 282 0.52 -16.92 21.88
C HIS A 282 0.58 -18.12 20.92
N HIS A 283 0.61 -17.88 19.60
CA HIS A 283 0.64 -18.92 18.57
C HIS A 283 -0.55 -19.92 18.61
N HIS A 284 -1.64 -19.55 19.30
CA HIS A 284 -2.89 -20.33 19.26
C HIS A 284 -3.61 -20.17 17.92
N THR A 285 -3.37 -19.10 17.19
CA THR A 285 -3.85 -18.85 15.82
C THR A 285 -2.65 -18.78 14.89
N GLN A 286 -2.70 -19.50 13.77
CA GLN A 286 -1.61 -19.58 12.80
C GLN A 286 -1.68 -18.49 11.75
N LEU A 287 -2.90 -18.14 11.31
CA LEU A 287 -3.16 -17.20 10.25
C LEU A 287 -4.10 -16.10 10.73
N LEU A 288 -3.64 -14.86 10.67
CA LEU A 288 -4.48 -13.70 10.96
C LEU A 288 -4.92 -13.06 9.64
N VAL A 289 -6.22 -13.05 9.36
CA VAL A 289 -6.77 -12.35 8.18
C VAL A 289 -7.19 -10.96 8.58
N ALA A 290 -6.58 -9.92 8.02
CA ALA A 290 -6.74 -8.56 8.53
C ALA A 290 -6.89 -7.50 7.42
N THR A 291 -7.57 -6.39 7.77
CA THR A 291 -7.50 -5.15 6.98
C THR A 291 -6.27 -4.34 7.37
N ASP A 292 -5.80 -3.44 6.49
CA ASP A 292 -4.67 -2.54 6.79
C ASP A 292 -4.87 -1.79 8.11
N VAL A 293 -6.03 -1.16 8.28
CA VAL A 293 -6.34 -0.35 9.47
C VAL A 293 -6.32 -1.18 10.75
N ALA A 294 -6.83 -2.41 10.71
CA ALA A 294 -6.89 -3.26 11.90
C ALA A 294 -5.54 -3.90 12.24
N ALA A 295 -4.67 -4.09 11.25
CA ALA A 295 -3.34 -4.64 11.43
C ALA A 295 -2.25 -3.60 11.73
N ARG A 296 -2.59 -2.31 11.70
CA ARG A 296 -1.67 -1.23 12.07
C ARG A 296 -1.35 -1.28 13.56
N GLY A 297 -0.13 -0.95 13.90
CA GLY A 297 0.32 -0.97 15.28
C GLY A 297 0.38 -2.36 15.93
N LEU A 298 0.18 -3.44 15.16
CA LEU A 298 0.37 -4.79 15.68
C LEU A 298 1.85 -5.04 15.89
N ASP A 299 2.21 -5.20 17.14
CA ASP A 299 3.50 -5.76 17.49
C ASP A 299 3.35 -7.28 17.62
N VAL A 300 3.74 -7.95 16.56
CA VAL A 300 3.82 -9.40 16.51
C VAL A 300 5.19 -9.74 15.96
N GLU A 301 5.91 -10.47 16.76
CA GLU A 301 7.22 -10.99 16.40
C GLU A 301 7.09 -12.32 15.64
N ASP A 302 8.17 -12.71 14.99
CA ASP A 302 8.35 -14.01 14.34
C ASP A 302 7.39 -14.34 13.18
N LEU A 303 6.76 -13.34 12.59
CA LEU A 303 5.98 -13.61 11.38
C LEU A 303 6.88 -14.12 10.25
N THR A 304 6.61 -15.35 9.81
CA THR A 304 7.34 -15.95 8.70
C THR A 304 6.90 -15.38 7.35
N HIS A 305 5.60 -15.09 7.24
CA HIS A 305 5.00 -14.66 5.97
C HIS A 305 4.01 -13.51 6.16
N VAL A 306 4.02 -12.62 5.18
CA VAL A 306 2.94 -11.66 4.92
C VAL A 306 2.32 -12.00 3.57
N ILE A 307 1.02 -12.23 3.54
CA ILE A 307 0.29 -12.56 2.31
C ILE A 307 -0.63 -11.39 1.95
N ASN A 308 -0.42 -10.78 0.80
CA ASN A 308 -1.32 -9.79 0.25
C ASN A 308 -2.38 -10.50 -0.61
N TYR A 309 -3.60 -10.63 -0.10
CA TYR A 309 -4.75 -11.11 -0.87
C TYR A 309 -5.26 -10.01 -1.80
N GLY A 310 -4.41 -9.54 -2.68
CA GLY A 310 -4.49 -8.34 -3.50
C GLY A 310 -3.58 -7.21 -2.99
N LEU A 311 -3.00 -6.48 -3.92
CA LEU A 311 -2.13 -5.35 -3.59
C LEU A 311 -2.95 -4.20 -2.98
N PRO A 312 -2.39 -3.44 -2.04
CA PRO A 312 -3.05 -2.27 -1.50
C PRO A 312 -3.23 -1.19 -2.58
N ASP A 313 -4.11 -0.22 -2.32
CA ASP A 313 -4.30 0.88 -3.25
C ASP A 313 -3.13 1.84 -3.21
N ASP A 314 -2.61 2.13 -2.03
CA ASP A 314 -1.43 2.97 -1.81
C ASP A 314 -0.17 2.13 -1.65
N VAL A 315 0.90 2.60 -2.26
CA VAL A 315 2.20 1.88 -2.24
C VAL A 315 2.81 1.86 -0.84
N GLU A 316 2.62 2.90 -0.06
CA GLU A 316 3.12 3.02 1.32
C GLU A 316 2.55 1.90 2.20
N ASN A 317 1.25 1.59 2.06
CA ASN A 317 0.63 0.47 2.76
C ASN A 317 1.32 -0.88 2.46
N TYR A 318 1.90 -1.06 1.26
CA TYR A 318 2.66 -2.27 0.97
C TYR A 318 3.92 -2.38 1.82
N THR A 319 4.63 -1.28 2.01
CA THR A 319 5.83 -1.23 2.87
C THR A 319 5.47 -1.58 4.32
N HIS A 320 4.40 -0.99 4.85
CA HIS A 320 3.90 -1.26 6.20
C HIS A 320 3.43 -2.71 6.39
N ARG A 321 2.79 -3.33 5.36
CA ARG A 321 2.42 -4.75 5.38
C ARG A 321 3.65 -5.63 5.39
N SER A 322 4.54 -5.45 4.42
CA SER A 322 5.75 -6.28 4.29
C SER A 322 6.71 -6.15 5.48
N GLY A 323 6.75 -4.97 6.11
CA GLY A 323 7.52 -4.73 7.33
C GLY A 323 6.99 -5.45 8.59
N ARG A 324 5.90 -6.23 8.51
CA ARG A 324 5.45 -7.11 9.60
C ARG A 324 6.25 -8.41 9.67
N THR A 325 7.02 -8.75 8.66
CA THR A 325 7.96 -9.88 8.64
C THR A 325 9.39 -9.39 8.41
N GLY A 326 10.37 -10.24 8.60
CA GLY A 326 11.79 -9.89 8.40
C GLY A 326 12.38 -8.97 9.49
N ARG A 327 11.80 -8.95 10.70
CA ARG A 327 12.25 -8.14 11.83
C ARG A 327 13.44 -8.78 12.56
N ALA A 328 14.16 -7.98 13.35
CA ALA A 328 15.28 -8.41 14.20
C ALA A 328 16.34 -9.26 13.45
N GLY A 329 16.63 -8.92 12.20
CA GLY A 329 17.62 -9.65 11.38
C GLY A 329 17.14 -11.00 10.82
N LYS A 330 15.92 -11.43 11.12
CA LYS A 330 15.32 -12.66 10.56
C LYS A 330 14.92 -12.45 9.11
N ARG A 331 14.87 -13.52 8.32
CA ARG A 331 14.37 -13.49 6.94
C ARG A 331 12.85 -13.66 6.93
N GLY A 332 12.15 -12.84 6.13
CA GLY A 332 10.72 -12.90 5.94
C GLY A 332 10.34 -13.03 4.47
N THR A 333 9.09 -13.43 4.20
CA THR A 333 8.56 -13.53 2.84
C THR A 333 7.25 -12.76 2.73
N SER A 334 7.19 -11.84 1.77
CA SER A 334 5.98 -11.10 1.40
C SER A 334 5.44 -11.64 0.08
N ILE A 335 4.29 -12.30 0.14
CA ILE A 335 3.64 -12.94 -1.01
C ILE A 335 2.44 -12.09 -1.45
N SER A 336 2.32 -11.85 -2.75
CA SER A 336 1.19 -11.11 -3.31
C SER A 336 0.42 -11.98 -4.30
N ILE A 337 -0.86 -12.25 -4.03
CA ILE A 337 -1.76 -12.97 -4.94
C ILE A 337 -2.51 -11.93 -5.76
N ILE A 338 -2.12 -11.75 -7.01
CA ILE A 338 -2.57 -10.66 -7.86
C ILE A 338 -3.28 -11.15 -9.12
N HIS A 339 -4.15 -10.33 -9.68
CA HIS A 339 -4.70 -10.56 -11.01
C HIS A 339 -4.05 -9.63 -12.06
N LEU A 340 -4.26 -9.92 -13.35
CA LEU A 340 -3.62 -9.20 -14.47
C LEU A 340 -3.71 -7.67 -14.40
N ARG A 341 -4.81 -7.12 -13.87
CA ARG A 341 -5.01 -5.67 -13.77
C ARG A 341 -4.09 -5.03 -12.72
N GLU A 342 -3.65 -5.80 -11.72
CA GLU A 342 -2.77 -5.32 -10.64
C GLU A 342 -1.29 -5.39 -11.01
N LYS A 343 -0.92 -6.06 -12.11
CA LYS A 343 0.48 -6.19 -12.55
C LYS A 343 1.19 -4.83 -12.73
N GLY A 344 0.43 -3.80 -13.14
CA GLY A 344 0.96 -2.43 -13.23
C GLY A 344 1.39 -1.86 -11.87
N LYS A 345 0.65 -2.20 -10.79
CA LYS A 345 0.96 -1.75 -9.41
C LYS A 345 2.27 -2.36 -8.91
N VAL A 346 2.58 -3.63 -9.27
CA VAL A 346 3.85 -4.28 -8.89
C VAL A 346 5.04 -3.43 -9.30
N ARG A 347 5.08 -2.92 -10.54
CA ARG A 347 6.18 -2.08 -11.03
C ARG A 347 6.30 -0.75 -10.29
N ILE A 348 5.18 -0.19 -9.86
CA ILE A 348 5.16 1.05 -9.08
C ILE A 348 5.75 0.77 -7.70
N ILE A 349 5.32 -0.32 -7.05
CA ILE A 349 5.83 -0.75 -5.75
C ILE A 349 7.33 -1.04 -5.83
N GLU A 350 7.79 -1.84 -6.82
CA GLU A 350 9.22 -2.13 -7.05
C GLU A 350 10.07 -0.85 -7.12
N LYS A 351 9.56 0.17 -7.84
CA LYS A 351 10.26 1.45 -7.96
C LYS A 351 10.34 2.20 -6.64
N THR A 352 9.30 2.13 -5.82
CA THR A 352 9.21 2.84 -4.54
C THR A 352 10.06 2.17 -3.47
N ILE A 353 9.97 0.83 -3.34
CA ILE A 353 10.72 0.10 -2.32
C ILE A 353 12.18 -0.22 -2.72
N GLY A 354 12.57 0.09 -3.97
CA GLY A 354 13.91 -0.18 -4.50
C GLY A 354 14.23 -1.66 -4.74
N LYS A 355 13.25 -2.57 -4.57
CA LYS A 355 13.42 -4.03 -4.69
C LYS A 355 12.55 -4.60 -5.79
N LYS A 356 13.00 -5.71 -6.38
CA LYS A 356 12.22 -6.42 -7.39
C LYS A 356 11.43 -7.55 -6.78
N PHE A 357 10.25 -7.76 -7.33
CA PHE A 357 9.45 -8.93 -7.03
C PHE A 357 9.87 -10.11 -7.90
N GLU A 358 9.93 -11.25 -7.28
CA GLU A 358 10.07 -12.52 -7.97
C GLU A 358 8.69 -12.98 -8.50
N ALA A 359 8.62 -13.29 -9.79
CA ALA A 359 7.42 -13.89 -10.36
C ALA A 359 7.39 -15.38 -10.03
N GLY A 360 6.60 -15.76 -9.04
CA GLY A 360 6.47 -17.16 -8.62
C GLY A 360 5.50 -17.95 -9.52
N THR A 361 5.74 -19.24 -9.63
CA THR A 361 4.78 -20.23 -10.10
C THR A 361 4.06 -20.84 -8.89
N LEU A 362 2.72 -20.97 -8.96
CA LEU A 362 2.00 -21.61 -7.86
C LEU A 362 2.52 -23.04 -7.65
N PRO A 363 2.74 -23.47 -6.40
CA PRO A 363 3.19 -24.79 -6.10
C PRO A 363 2.26 -25.86 -6.68
N GLU A 364 2.84 -26.93 -7.19
CA GLU A 364 2.07 -28.05 -7.71
C GLU A 364 1.48 -28.89 -6.57
N PRO A 365 0.29 -29.50 -6.77
CA PRO A 365 -0.34 -30.36 -5.77
C PRO A 365 0.60 -31.42 -5.18
N GLN A 366 1.42 -32.03 -6.02
CA GLN A 366 2.36 -33.08 -5.60
C GLN A 366 3.47 -32.55 -4.68
N GLU A 367 4.02 -31.37 -4.97
CA GLU A 367 5.03 -30.72 -4.12
C GLU A 367 4.47 -30.36 -2.75
N ILE A 368 3.21 -29.84 -2.73
CA ILE A 368 2.52 -29.50 -1.49
C ILE A 368 2.31 -30.76 -0.64
N CYS A 369 1.77 -31.82 -1.24
CA CYS A 369 1.56 -33.10 -0.56
C CYS A 369 2.86 -33.65 0.02
N THR A 370 3.95 -33.61 -0.75
CA THR A 370 5.26 -34.06 -0.31
C THR A 370 5.75 -33.29 0.93
N LYS A 371 5.70 -31.95 0.89
CA LYS A 371 6.14 -31.11 2.03
C LYS A 371 5.31 -31.32 3.29
N GLN A 372 4.00 -31.43 3.15
CA GLN A 372 3.11 -31.66 4.28
C GLN A 372 3.31 -33.05 4.89
N LEU A 373 3.51 -34.05 4.05
CA LEU A 373 3.78 -35.40 4.50
C LEU A 373 5.12 -35.48 5.26
N TYR A 374 6.17 -34.85 4.74
CA TYR A 374 7.46 -34.81 5.44
C TYR A 374 7.37 -34.10 6.79
N LYS A 375 6.56 -33.00 6.88
CA LYS A 375 6.31 -32.36 8.18
C LYS A 375 5.70 -33.32 9.19
N VAL A 376 4.66 -34.06 8.79
CA VAL A 376 3.98 -35.02 9.67
C VAL A 376 4.96 -36.14 10.10
N MET A 377 5.82 -36.58 9.19
CA MET A 377 6.85 -37.57 9.53
C MET A 377 7.93 -37.03 10.45
N ASP A 378 8.37 -35.79 10.25
CA ASP A 378 9.32 -35.07 11.09
C ASP A 378 8.77 -34.88 12.53
N GLU A 379 7.47 -34.48 12.61
CA GLU A 379 6.78 -34.36 13.89
C GLU A 379 6.65 -35.72 14.63
N LEU A 380 6.38 -36.79 13.88
CA LEU A 380 6.29 -38.14 14.43
C LEU A 380 7.65 -38.66 14.93
N GLU A 381 8.75 -38.35 14.21
CA GLU A 381 10.10 -38.72 14.57
C GLU A 381 10.56 -38.07 15.89
N HIS A 382 10.11 -36.81 16.11
CA HIS A 382 10.56 -36.02 17.26
C HIS A 382 9.53 -35.94 18.39
N VAL A 383 8.41 -36.70 18.31
CA VAL A 383 7.44 -36.71 19.40
C VAL A 383 8.04 -37.29 20.67
N GLU A 384 8.00 -36.55 21.74
CA GLU A 384 8.38 -37.05 23.07
C GLU A 384 7.27 -37.99 23.58
N VAL A 385 7.62 -39.24 23.80
CA VAL A 385 6.67 -40.26 24.26
C VAL A 385 6.79 -40.38 25.78
N ASP A 386 5.71 -40.02 26.50
CA ASP A 386 5.64 -40.37 27.92
C ASP A 386 5.30 -41.85 28.06
N GLU A 387 6.37 -42.66 28.20
CA GLU A 387 6.26 -44.09 28.33
C GLU A 387 5.41 -44.50 29.55
N ALA A 388 5.45 -43.75 30.65
CA ALA A 388 4.71 -44.06 31.86
C ALA A 388 3.20 -43.91 31.68
N GLU A 389 2.78 -42.90 30.92
CA GLU A 389 1.37 -42.65 30.64
C GLU A 389 0.75 -43.70 29.70
N ILE A 390 1.49 -44.14 28.68
CA ILE A 390 0.97 -45.04 27.65
C ILE A 390 1.24 -46.52 27.92
N ALA A 391 2.24 -46.85 28.78
CA ALA A 391 2.60 -48.24 29.08
C ALA A 391 1.44 -49.18 29.44
N PRO A 392 0.41 -48.75 30.21
CA PRO A 392 -0.71 -49.60 30.52
C PRO A 392 -1.54 -50.05 29.32
N PHE A 393 -1.53 -49.30 28.24
CA PHE A 393 -2.34 -49.56 27.06
C PHE A 393 -1.59 -50.30 25.94
N LEU A 394 -0.24 -50.24 25.96
CA LEU A 394 0.60 -50.79 24.90
C LEU A 394 0.44 -52.31 24.69
N PRO A 395 0.35 -53.16 25.74
CA PRO A 395 0.23 -54.63 25.55
C PRO A 395 -0.99 -55.04 24.72
N GLU A 396 -2.13 -54.40 24.94
CA GLU A 396 -3.34 -54.69 24.18
C GLU A 396 -3.27 -54.13 22.75
N ILE A 397 -2.67 -52.99 22.58
CA ILE A 397 -2.45 -52.38 21.28
C ILE A 397 -1.52 -53.25 20.45
N TYR A 398 -0.41 -53.70 21.01
CA TYR A 398 0.54 -54.57 20.30
C TYR A 398 -0.11 -55.89 19.91
N ARG A 399 -0.84 -56.54 20.78
CA ARG A 399 -1.57 -57.77 20.48
C ARG A 399 -2.58 -57.57 19.33
N LYS A 400 -3.28 -56.43 19.31
CA LYS A 400 -4.27 -56.11 18.28
C LYS A 400 -3.64 -55.81 16.93
N LEU A 401 -2.43 -55.30 16.89
CA LEU A 401 -1.70 -54.87 15.71
C LEU A 401 -0.60 -55.85 15.29
N GLU A 402 -0.37 -56.96 16.01
CA GLU A 402 0.72 -57.89 15.80
C GLU A 402 0.75 -58.49 14.37
N TRP A 403 -0.42 -58.58 13.72
CA TRP A 403 -0.54 -59.09 12.34
C TRP A 403 -0.13 -58.10 11.26
N LEU A 404 0.12 -56.82 11.62
CA LEU A 404 0.53 -55.78 10.70
C LEU A 404 2.07 -55.67 10.65
N SER A 405 2.61 -55.59 9.44
CA SER A 405 4.00 -55.21 9.25
C SER A 405 4.23 -53.75 9.60
N LYS A 406 5.49 -53.34 9.78
CA LYS A 406 5.86 -51.93 9.95
C LYS A 406 5.39 -51.09 8.76
N GLU A 407 5.53 -51.63 7.56
CA GLU A 407 5.12 -51.00 6.31
C GLU A 407 3.61 -50.79 6.29
N ASP A 408 2.81 -51.77 6.70
CA ASP A 408 1.36 -51.66 6.78
C ASP A 408 0.92 -50.59 7.79
N LEU A 409 1.60 -50.54 8.94
CA LEU A 409 1.32 -49.50 9.94
C LEU A 409 1.61 -48.09 9.42
N VAL A 410 2.73 -47.89 8.74
CA VAL A 410 3.09 -46.61 8.13
C VAL A 410 2.06 -46.22 7.03
N GLN A 411 1.69 -47.19 6.18
CA GLN A 411 0.67 -46.90 5.12
C GLN A 411 -0.68 -46.49 5.72
N ARG A 412 -1.10 -47.18 6.80
CA ARG A 412 -2.36 -46.86 7.49
C ARG A 412 -2.31 -45.53 8.21
N LEU A 413 -1.16 -45.20 8.84
CA LEU A 413 -0.94 -43.92 9.46
C LEU A 413 -1.02 -42.77 8.44
N VAL A 414 -0.26 -42.89 7.35
CA VAL A 414 -0.29 -41.93 6.25
C VAL A 414 -1.70 -41.78 5.67
N SER A 415 -2.39 -42.90 5.44
CA SER A 415 -3.76 -42.88 4.89
C SER A 415 -4.75 -42.21 5.84
N ARG A 416 -4.63 -42.45 7.14
CA ARG A 416 -5.51 -41.88 8.18
C ARG A 416 -5.27 -40.37 8.35
N GLU A 417 -4.03 -39.98 8.57
CA GLU A 417 -3.66 -38.58 8.86
C GLU A 417 -3.72 -37.70 7.59
N PHE A 418 -3.34 -38.27 6.47
CA PHE A 418 -3.14 -37.53 5.24
C PHE A 418 -4.17 -37.80 4.14
N GLY A 419 -5.03 -38.79 4.29
CA GLY A 419 -5.95 -39.23 3.23
C GLY A 419 -6.97 -38.18 2.78
N ARG A 420 -7.39 -37.26 3.67
CA ARG A 420 -8.26 -36.12 3.29
C ARG A 420 -7.51 -35.11 2.43
N PHE A 421 -6.27 -34.82 2.78
CA PHE A 421 -5.41 -33.85 2.11
C PHE A 421 -5.04 -34.35 0.71
N LEU A 422 -4.64 -35.62 0.59
CA LEU A 422 -4.36 -36.25 -0.70
C LEU A 422 -5.56 -36.26 -1.64
N ARG A 423 -6.76 -36.59 -1.15
CA ARG A 423 -7.98 -36.55 -1.95
C ARG A 423 -8.31 -35.16 -2.43
N TYR A 424 -8.21 -34.15 -1.54
CA TYR A 424 -8.45 -32.77 -1.94
C TYR A 424 -7.53 -32.34 -3.09
N TYR A 425 -6.23 -32.64 -3.01
CA TYR A 425 -5.28 -32.26 -4.03
C TYR A 425 -5.34 -33.13 -5.31
N ALA A 426 -5.80 -34.37 -5.21
CA ALA A 426 -6.06 -35.21 -6.39
C ALA A 426 -7.23 -34.66 -7.25
N GLU A 427 -8.23 -34.05 -6.60
CA GLU A 427 -9.41 -33.47 -7.26
C GLU A 427 -9.29 -31.93 -7.44
N ALA A 428 -8.19 -31.32 -6.98
CA ALA A 428 -8.01 -29.88 -7.01
C ALA A 428 -7.95 -29.34 -8.46
N PRO A 429 -8.69 -28.26 -8.74
CA PRO A 429 -8.71 -27.68 -10.08
C PRO A 429 -7.32 -27.20 -10.50
N VAL A 430 -7.01 -27.41 -11.77
CA VAL A 430 -5.79 -26.84 -12.37
C VAL A 430 -5.94 -25.31 -12.37
N ILE A 431 -5.06 -24.62 -11.66
CA ILE A 431 -5.02 -23.17 -11.67
C ILE A 431 -4.12 -22.74 -12.83
N GLU A 432 -4.74 -22.35 -13.94
CA GLU A 432 -4.00 -21.81 -15.07
C GLU A 432 -3.48 -20.41 -14.72
N GLN A 433 -2.18 -20.20 -14.86
CA GLN A 433 -1.62 -18.86 -14.81
C GLN A 433 -2.08 -18.09 -16.05
N PRO A 434 -2.59 -16.86 -15.90
CA PRO A 434 -2.93 -16.05 -17.05
C PRO A 434 -1.70 -15.85 -17.93
N ALA A 435 -1.69 -16.42 -19.13
CA ALA A 435 -0.60 -16.27 -20.06
C ALA A 435 -0.30 -14.79 -20.31
N GLU A 436 0.94 -14.38 -20.19
CA GLU A 436 1.35 -13.02 -20.56
C GLU A 436 1.10 -12.84 -22.06
N ARG A 437 0.09 -12.09 -22.41
CA ARG A 437 -0.30 -11.76 -23.80
C ARG A 437 0.75 -10.94 -24.55
N ARG A 438 2.04 -11.24 -24.43
CA ARG A 438 3.09 -10.51 -25.17
C ARG A 438 3.15 -10.86 -26.66
N GLU A 439 2.73 -12.07 -27.06
CA GLU A 439 2.70 -12.46 -28.46
C GLU A 439 1.31 -12.32 -29.09
N GLN A 440 0.25 -12.65 -28.35
CA GLN A 440 -1.13 -12.42 -28.81
C GLN A 440 -1.49 -10.93 -28.91
N ASP A 441 -1.00 -10.07 -27.99
CA ASP A 441 -1.21 -8.61 -28.08
C ASP A 441 -0.46 -7.96 -29.27
N LYS A 442 0.64 -8.54 -29.74
CA LYS A 442 1.27 -8.08 -31.00
C LYS A 442 0.46 -8.53 -32.22
N ALA A 443 -0.02 -9.77 -32.23
CA ALA A 443 -0.88 -10.27 -33.29
C ALA A 443 -2.26 -9.59 -33.29
N ASP A 444 -2.89 -9.39 -32.11
CA ASP A 444 -4.14 -8.66 -31.95
C ASP A 444 -4.00 -7.16 -32.23
N LYS A 445 -2.88 -6.51 -31.87
CA LYS A 445 -2.61 -5.13 -32.28
C LYS A 445 -2.36 -4.99 -33.77
N THR A 446 -1.76 -6.01 -34.38
CA THR A 446 -1.57 -6.06 -35.85
C THR A 446 -2.91 -6.36 -36.52
N ALA A 447 -3.70 -7.30 -36.02
CA ALA A 447 -5.08 -7.56 -36.48
C ALA A 447 -6.04 -6.39 -36.22
N ARG A 448 -5.96 -5.72 -35.07
CA ARG A 448 -6.73 -4.49 -34.78
C ARG A 448 -6.25 -3.27 -35.58
N ARG A 449 -4.98 -3.21 -35.98
CA ARG A 449 -4.48 -2.22 -36.93
C ARG A 449 -4.90 -2.54 -38.37
N ALA A 450 -4.94 -3.82 -38.77
CA ALA A 450 -5.51 -4.24 -40.01
C ALA A 450 -7.03 -3.98 -40.06
N ASN A 451 -7.79 -4.42 -39.06
CA ASN A 451 -9.22 -4.12 -38.94
C ASN A 451 -9.54 -2.60 -38.74
N ARG A 452 -8.60 -1.78 -38.26
CA ARG A 452 -8.77 -0.33 -38.25
C ARG A 452 -8.53 0.31 -39.62
N ARG A 453 -7.69 -0.29 -40.46
CA ARG A 453 -7.53 0.12 -41.86
C ARG A 453 -8.76 -0.25 -42.70
N ASP A 454 -9.38 -1.41 -42.42
CA ASP A 454 -10.65 -1.81 -43.03
C ASP A 454 -11.88 -1.08 -42.44
N ALA A 455 -11.78 -0.47 -41.25
CA ALA A 455 -12.86 0.33 -40.67
C ALA A 455 -12.95 1.75 -41.25
N ASP A 456 -11.92 2.22 -41.93
CA ASP A 456 -11.92 3.47 -42.70
C ASP A 456 -12.26 3.24 -44.20
N ALA A 457 -12.45 1.99 -44.63
CA ALA A 457 -13.00 1.71 -45.96
C ALA A 457 -14.51 2.08 -45.99
N PRO A 458 -15.00 2.67 -47.09
CA PRO A 458 -16.42 3.02 -47.21
C PRO A 458 -17.25 1.72 -47.14
N ARG A 459 -17.96 1.55 -46.02
CA ARG A 459 -18.87 0.42 -45.82
C ARG A 459 -20.13 0.65 -46.66
N VAL A 460 -20.58 -0.36 -47.34
CA VAL A 460 -21.85 -0.32 -48.11
C VAL A 460 -23.01 -0.23 -47.11
N ALA A 461 -23.99 0.64 -47.42
CA ALA A 461 -25.22 0.78 -46.63
C ALA A 461 -26.03 -0.54 -46.64
N GLU A 462 -26.87 -0.75 -45.62
CA GLU A 462 -27.83 -1.86 -45.60
C GLU A 462 -28.85 -1.69 -46.75
N GLU A 463 -29.37 -2.82 -47.24
CA GLU A 463 -30.35 -2.80 -48.33
C GLU A 463 -31.60 -2.02 -47.91
N GLY A 464 -32.00 -1.00 -48.73
CA GLY A 464 -33.10 -0.10 -48.40
C GLY A 464 -32.71 1.18 -47.64
N TYR A 465 -31.40 1.34 -47.29
CA TYR A 465 -30.88 2.51 -46.60
C TYR A 465 -29.80 3.24 -47.41
N THR A 466 -29.72 4.54 -47.24
CA THR A 466 -28.65 5.39 -47.76
C THR A 466 -27.77 5.88 -46.61
N ARG A 467 -26.44 5.73 -46.77
CA ARG A 467 -25.47 6.15 -45.77
C ARG A 467 -25.09 7.61 -45.98
N LEU A 468 -25.27 8.41 -44.93
CA LEU A 468 -24.99 9.85 -44.91
C LEU A 468 -23.79 10.14 -43.98
N PHE A 469 -23.06 11.19 -44.36
CA PHE A 469 -21.93 11.74 -43.58
C PHE A 469 -22.37 13.02 -42.87
N ILE A 470 -21.89 13.25 -41.64
CA ILE A 470 -22.01 14.49 -40.89
C ILE A 470 -20.65 14.92 -40.33
N ASN A 471 -20.33 16.23 -40.44
CA ASN A 471 -19.04 16.82 -40.02
C ASN A 471 -18.86 17.00 -38.51
N LEU A 472 -19.59 16.25 -37.69
CA LEU A 472 -19.54 16.26 -36.23
C LEU A 472 -19.16 14.87 -35.70
N GLY A 473 -18.29 14.82 -34.72
CA GLY A 473 -17.79 13.56 -34.16
C GLY A 473 -17.54 13.61 -32.64
N LYS A 474 -16.85 12.61 -32.10
CA LYS A 474 -16.58 12.49 -30.66
C LYS A 474 -15.83 13.70 -30.09
N ARG A 475 -14.98 14.38 -30.88
CA ARG A 475 -14.28 15.61 -30.46
C ARG A 475 -15.22 16.79 -30.24
N ASP A 476 -16.40 16.79 -30.86
CA ASP A 476 -17.43 17.81 -30.72
C ASP A 476 -18.44 17.41 -29.62
N ASN A 477 -18.15 16.39 -28.80
CA ASN A 477 -19.07 15.74 -27.87
C ASN A 477 -20.36 15.27 -28.53
N PHE A 478 -20.26 14.81 -29.79
CA PHE A 478 -21.39 14.46 -30.63
C PHE A 478 -21.47 12.94 -30.75
N TYR A 479 -22.51 12.36 -30.16
CA TYR A 479 -22.73 10.92 -30.05
C TYR A 479 -24.02 10.51 -30.75
N ALA A 480 -24.36 9.23 -30.77
CA ALA A 480 -25.54 8.72 -31.48
C ALA A 480 -26.85 9.41 -31.05
N ARG A 481 -27.01 9.69 -29.77
CA ARG A 481 -28.18 10.38 -29.23
C ARG A 481 -28.33 11.79 -29.77
N GLU A 482 -27.23 12.50 -29.92
CA GLU A 482 -27.20 13.88 -30.47
C GLU A 482 -27.53 13.90 -31.95
N ILE A 483 -27.12 12.88 -32.73
CA ILE A 483 -27.51 12.72 -34.15
C ILE A 483 -29.01 12.53 -34.26
N ILE A 484 -29.57 11.61 -33.48
CA ILE A 484 -31.01 11.34 -33.47
C ILE A 484 -31.80 12.59 -33.06
N ASN A 485 -31.38 13.28 -32.03
CA ASN A 485 -32.03 14.51 -31.56
C ASN A 485 -31.94 15.64 -32.59
N LEU A 486 -30.81 15.76 -33.30
CA LEU A 486 -30.62 16.78 -34.32
C LEU A 486 -31.55 16.54 -35.50
N ILE A 487 -31.65 15.29 -36.00
CA ILE A 487 -32.55 14.94 -37.11
C ILE A 487 -34.00 15.17 -36.70
N ASN A 488 -34.44 14.71 -35.54
CA ASN A 488 -35.80 14.91 -35.04
C ASN A 488 -36.15 16.39 -34.82
N ARG A 489 -35.16 17.25 -34.55
CA ARG A 489 -35.37 18.71 -34.38
C ARG A 489 -35.64 19.44 -35.70
N TYR A 490 -34.97 19.04 -36.77
CA TYR A 490 -35.04 19.72 -38.05
C TYR A 490 -36.02 19.06 -39.03
N VAL A 491 -36.23 17.75 -38.94
CA VAL A 491 -37.18 17.00 -39.75
C VAL A 491 -38.48 16.83 -38.95
N ARG A 492 -39.31 17.91 -38.93
CA ARG A 492 -40.59 17.89 -38.20
C ARG A 492 -41.67 17.30 -39.11
N GLY A 493 -42.42 16.30 -38.61
CA GLY A 493 -43.61 15.76 -39.29
C GLY A 493 -43.61 14.24 -39.46
N SER A 494 -42.51 13.60 -39.71
CA SER A 494 -42.36 12.14 -39.73
C SER A 494 -41.24 11.73 -38.79
N LYS A 495 -41.40 10.61 -38.04
CA LYS A 495 -40.28 10.00 -37.29
C LYS A 495 -39.42 9.29 -38.32
N VAL A 496 -38.31 9.91 -38.73
CA VAL A 496 -37.30 9.27 -39.57
C VAL A 496 -36.67 8.13 -38.80
N GLN A 497 -36.72 6.95 -39.34
CA GLN A 497 -36.10 5.77 -38.77
C GLN A 497 -34.60 5.81 -39.11
N ILE A 498 -33.73 5.91 -38.07
CA ILE A 498 -32.29 5.98 -38.28
C ILE A 498 -31.75 4.56 -38.12
N GLY A 499 -31.06 4.09 -39.13
CA GLY A 499 -30.40 2.82 -39.14
C GLY A 499 -29.07 2.86 -38.35
N ARG A 500 -28.07 2.24 -38.85
CA ARG A 500 -26.75 2.13 -38.20
C ARG A 500 -26.04 3.47 -38.07
N ILE A 501 -25.40 3.73 -36.94
CA ILE A 501 -24.61 4.95 -36.66
C ILE A 501 -23.18 4.57 -36.36
N ASP A 502 -22.23 5.09 -37.15
CA ASP A 502 -20.78 4.92 -36.92
C ASP A 502 -20.16 6.27 -36.52
N LEU A 503 -19.54 6.30 -35.33
CA LEU A 503 -18.96 7.52 -34.75
C LEU A 503 -17.43 7.51 -34.87
N THR A 504 -16.87 8.48 -35.58
CA THR A 504 -15.43 8.72 -35.62
C THR A 504 -15.02 9.93 -34.76
N GLN A 505 -13.73 10.23 -34.70
CA GLN A 505 -13.24 11.36 -33.89
C GLN A 505 -13.72 12.74 -34.39
N ASN A 506 -13.75 12.95 -35.70
CA ASN A 506 -14.00 14.26 -36.31
C ASN A 506 -15.32 14.33 -37.09
N CYS A 507 -15.93 13.20 -37.40
CA CYS A 507 -17.17 13.10 -38.18
C CYS A 507 -17.95 11.84 -37.74
N SER A 508 -19.19 11.73 -38.27
CA SER A 508 -19.99 10.53 -38.01
C SER A 508 -20.74 10.14 -39.29
N PHE A 509 -21.11 8.87 -39.37
CA PHE A 509 -21.90 8.32 -40.45
C PHE A 509 -23.18 7.73 -39.88
N PHE A 510 -24.28 7.86 -40.58
CA PHE A 510 -25.54 7.27 -40.17
C PHE A 510 -26.36 6.88 -41.41
N GLU A 511 -27.27 5.94 -41.24
CA GLU A 511 -28.08 5.38 -42.31
C GLU A 511 -29.53 5.87 -42.17
N VAL A 512 -30.13 6.27 -43.30
CA VAL A 512 -31.50 6.75 -43.40
C VAL A 512 -32.20 5.96 -44.47
N PRO A 513 -33.50 5.59 -44.31
CA PRO A 513 -34.30 4.95 -45.37
C PRO A 513 -34.24 5.75 -46.65
N ASN A 514 -34.17 5.09 -47.82
CA ASN A 514 -34.04 5.74 -49.11
C ASN A 514 -35.14 6.79 -49.38
N ASP A 515 -36.36 6.53 -48.88
CA ASP A 515 -37.52 7.44 -49.05
C ASP A 515 -37.38 8.75 -48.26
N ASP A 516 -36.63 8.75 -47.17
CA ASP A 516 -36.49 9.91 -46.27
C ASP A 516 -35.22 10.74 -46.56
N VAL A 517 -34.31 10.26 -47.41
CA VAL A 517 -33.00 10.88 -47.68
C VAL A 517 -33.11 12.31 -48.15
N ASP A 518 -33.96 12.57 -49.17
CA ASP A 518 -34.09 13.88 -49.78
C ASP A 518 -34.67 14.90 -48.79
N GLU A 519 -35.61 14.46 -47.95
CA GLU A 519 -36.18 15.31 -46.88
C GLU A 519 -35.13 15.66 -45.81
N VAL A 520 -34.36 14.66 -45.34
CA VAL A 520 -33.29 14.87 -44.38
C VAL A 520 -32.22 15.78 -44.93
N MET A 521 -31.76 15.56 -46.16
CA MET A 521 -30.74 16.39 -46.81
C MET A 521 -31.20 17.84 -47.00
N ALA A 522 -32.44 18.04 -47.42
CA ALA A 522 -32.98 19.38 -47.65
C ALA A 522 -33.16 20.20 -46.35
N LYS A 523 -33.71 19.57 -45.29
CA LYS A 523 -34.00 20.22 -44.00
C LYS A 523 -32.75 20.45 -43.17
N MET A 524 -31.76 19.55 -43.26
CA MET A 524 -30.51 19.65 -42.51
C MET A 524 -29.49 20.64 -43.11
N LYS A 525 -29.67 21.15 -44.34
CA LYS A 525 -28.78 22.17 -44.95
C LYS A 525 -28.61 23.45 -44.12
N ARG A 526 -29.57 23.75 -43.24
CA ARG A 526 -29.54 24.94 -42.36
C ARG A 526 -29.29 24.62 -40.90
N ALA A 527 -28.98 23.36 -40.60
CA ALA A 527 -28.79 22.93 -39.24
C ALA A 527 -27.49 23.50 -38.62
N LYS A 528 -27.56 23.86 -37.34
CA LYS A 528 -26.42 24.33 -36.54
C LYS A 528 -26.40 23.62 -35.21
N VAL A 529 -25.20 23.33 -34.73
CA VAL A 529 -24.95 22.83 -33.37
C VAL A 529 -24.03 23.84 -32.68
N GLY A 530 -24.57 24.63 -31.76
CA GLY A 530 -23.88 25.80 -31.22
C GLY A 530 -23.49 26.79 -32.34
N PRO A 531 -22.26 27.29 -32.36
CA PRO A 531 -21.79 28.22 -33.41
C PRO A 531 -21.44 27.53 -34.74
N ARG A 532 -21.39 26.19 -34.79
CA ARG A 532 -20.89 25.41 -35.93
C ARG A 532 -22.03 25.00 -36.88
N ALA A 533 -21.82 25.27 -38.18
CA ALA A 533 -22.75 24.80 -39.22
C ALA A 533 -22.57 23.29 -39.44
N VAL A 534 -23.69 22.58 -39.53
CA VAL A 534 -23.73 21.16 -39.85
C VAL A 534 -23.62 20.98 -41.36
N VAL A 535 -22.71 20.09 -41.78
CA VAL A 535 -22.56 19.68 -43.17
C VAL A 535 -22.92 18.21 -43.25
N ILE A 536 -23.92 17.90 -44.08
CA ILE A 536 -24.34 16.53 -44.42
C ILE A 536 -24.10 16.29 -45.89
N ASP A 537 -23.59 15.10 -46.22
CA ASP A 537 -23.39 14.63 -47.60
C ASP A 537 -23.52 13.11 -47.68
N TYR A 538 -23.56 12.57 -48.89
CA TYR A 538 -23.53 11.11 -49.10
C TYR A 538 -22.18 10.55 -48.71
N ALA A 539 -22.16 9.38 -48.08
CA ALA A 539 -20.93 8.73 -47.55
C ALA A 539 -20.08 8.06 -48.64
N ASP A 540 -20.61 7.89 -49.83
CA ASP A 540 -19.95 7.21 -50.97
C ASP A 540 -18.89 8.06 -51.67
N ARG A 541 -18.69 9.32 -51.24
CA ARG A 541 -17.67 10.22 -51.77
C ARG A 541 -16.35 10.03 -51.04
N THR A 542 -15.25 10.02 -51.81
CA THR A 542 -13.91 9.85 -51.24
C THR A 542 -13.52 11.05 -50.36
N PRO A 543 -12.61 10.87 -49.37
CA PRO A 543 -12.12 11.96 -48.54
C PRO A 543 -11.54 13.14 -49.32
N ASP A 544 -10.98 12.90 -50.50
CA ASP A 544 -10.41 13.94 -51.39
C ASP A 544 -11.47 14.72 -52.10
N GLU A 545 -12.58 14.10 -52.51
CA GLU A 545 -13.76 14.81 -53.07
C GLU A 545 -14.46 15.69 -52.02
N LEU A 546 -14.53 15.22 -50.77
CA LEU A 546 -15.03 16.00 -49.63
C LEU A 546 -14.12 17.20 -49.31
N ALA A 547 -12.79 17.04 -49.43
CA ALA A 547 -11.83 18.13 -49.26
C ALA A 547 -11.96 19.16 -50.41
N ALA A 548 -12.13 18.72 -51.65
CA ALA A 548 -12.35 19.59 -52.83
C ALA A 548 -13.67 20.39 -52.75
N ILE A 549 -14.73 19.81 -52.20
CA ILE A 549 -16.00 20.50 -51.95
C ILE A 549 -15.86 21.57 -50.84
N ARG A 550 -15.00 21.32 -49.83
CA ARG A 550 -14.68 22.31 -48.78
C ARG A 550 -13.93 23.52 -49.34
N SER A 551 -12.98 23.32 -50.26
CA SER A 551 -12.23 24.42 -50.87
C SER A 551 -13.09 25.29 -51.83
N ARG A 552 -14.13 24.73 -52.46
CA ARG A 552 -15.06 25.47 -53.33
C ARG A 552 -16.15 26.27 -52.60
N ARG A 553 -16.33 26.09 -51.28
CA ARG A 553 -17.39 26.76 -50.48
C ARG A 553 -16.85 27.83 -49.49
N GLN A 554 -15.61 28.26 -49.60
CA GLN A 554 -15.18 29.49 -48.93
C GLN A 554 -15.57 30.66 -49.80
N PRO A 555 -16.42 31.61 -49.33
CA PRO A 555 -16.64 32.84 -50.05
C PRO A 555 -15.34 33.65 -50.03
N HIS A 556 -14.86 34.04 -51.20
CA HIS A 556 -13.83 35.04 -51.34
C HIS A 556 -14.35 36.35 -50.73
N ASN A 557 -13.92 36.69 -49.54
CA ASN A 557 -13.90 38.08 -49.10
C ASN A 557 -12.51 38.61 -49.42
N HIS A 558 -12.44 39.34 -50.52
CA HIS A 558 -11.41 40.34 -50.75
C HIS A 558 -11.58 41.42 -49.70
N ASP A 559 -10.65 41.52 -48.78
CA ASP A 559 -10.14 42.76 -48.21
C ASP A 559 -8.80 42.43 -47.55
N ASP A 560 -7.77 42.62 -48.36
CA ASP A 560 -6.40 42.66 -47.93
C ASP A 560 -6.11 43.99 -47.24
N ALA A 561 -5.90 43.96 -45.91
CA ALA A 561 -5.09 44.96 -45.24
C ALA A 561 -4.32 44.26 -44.13
N PRO A 562 -2.99 44.39 -44.07
CA PRO A 562 -2.18 43.72 -43.06
C PRO A 562 -2.39 44.40 -41.70
N ARG A 563 -2.89 43.66 -40.71
CA ARG A 563 -2.93 44.12 -39.31
C ARG A 563 -1.54 44.00 -38.68
N PRO A 564 -1.08 45.03 -37.98
CA PRO A 564 0.22 45.05 -37.36
C PRO A 564 0.28 44.10 -36.16
N SER A 565 1.39 43.35 -36.05
CA SER A 565 1.74 42.49 -34.93
C SER A 565 1.72 43.26 -33.61
N ALA A 566 0.94 42.80 -32.65
CA ALA A 566 0.94 43.31 -31.29
C ALA A 566 2.30 43.07 -30.65
N ARG A 567 3.05 44.15 -30.41
CA ARG A 567 4.29 44.20 -29.64
C ARG A 567 3.99 43.78 -28.20
N ARG A 568 4.65 42.70 -27.77
CA ARG A 568 4.83 42.42 -26.35
C ARG A 568 5.81 43.43 -25.77
N ALA A 569 5.43 44.02 -24.65
CA ALA A 569 6.30 44.92 -23.88
C ALA A 569 7.57 44.18 -23.38
N PRO A 570 8.72 44.87 -23.30
CA PRO A 570 9.99 44.28 -22.92
C PRO A 570 10.05 44.07 -21.40
N ARG A 571 10.37 42.86 -20.96
CA ARG A 571 10.90 42.63 -19.61
C ARG A 571 12.37 42.95 -19.63
N LEU A 572 12.74 43.98 -18.90
CA LEU A 572 14.10 44.30 -18.48
C LEU A 572 14.59 43.19 -17.55
N PHE A 573 15.56 42.42 -17.97
CA PHE A 573 16.68 41.92 -17.16
C PHE A 573 17.81 41.46 -18.10
N ALA A 574 19.01 41.82 -17.68
CA ALA A 574 20.22 41.87 -18.46
C ALA A 574 20.83 40.54 -18.85
N ASP A 575 21.48 40.57 -20.00
CA ASP A 575 22.59 39.79 -20.56
C ASP A 575 23.27 38.71 -19.71
N GLN A 576 23.26 37.48 -20.25
CA GLN A 576 24.49 36.69 -20.43
C GLN A 576 24.31 35.72 -21.62
N PRO A 577 25.35 35.45 -22.43
CA PRO A 577 25.24 34.78 -23.72
C PRO A 577 25.17 33.26 -23.59
N ASP A 578 24.19 32.68 -24.25
CA ASP A 578 23.98 31.24 -24.42
C ASP A 578 25.06 30.66 -25.37
N ALA A 579 26.08 30.02 -24.81
CA ALA A 579 26.99 29.15 -25.54
C ALA A 579 26.31 27.79 -25.79
N ARG A 580 25.89 27.56 -27.03
CA ARG A 580 25.38 26.26 -27.49
C ARG A 580 26.47 25.19 -27.34
N ARG A 581 26.39 24.38 -26.28
CA ARG A 581 27.25 23.20 -26.09
C ARG A 581 26.96 22.13 -27.14
N THR A 582 28.00 21.56 -27.72
CA THR A 582 27.90 20.51 -28.74
C THR A 582 27.58 19.15 -28.08
N LYS A 583 27.00 18.24 -28.87
CA LYS A 583 26.65 16.86 -28.44
C LYS A 583 27.89 16.06 -27.96
N ALA A 584 29.10 16.49 -28.36
CA ALA A 584 30.38 15.89 -27.95
C ALA A 584 30.76 16.27 -26.50
N GLU A 585 30.55 17.54 -26.11
CA GLU A 585 30.83 18.04 -24.75
C GLU A 585 29.88 17.41 -23.71
N TRP A 586 28.63 17.18 -24.06
CA TRP A 586 27.65 16.47 -23.19
C TRP A 586 28.04 15.00 -22.95
N LYS A 587 28.62 14.31 -23.97
CA LYS A 587 29.14 12.95 -23.82
C LYS A 587 30.40 12.87 -22.95
N ALA A 588 31.29 13.89 -23.02
CA ALA A 588 32.51 13.97 -22.21
C ALA A 588 32.18 14.20 -20.73
N GLU A 589 31.24 15.11 -20.43
CA GLU A 589 30.80 15.39 -19.06
C GLU A 589 30.12 14.17 -18.40
N LYS A 590 29.32 13.40 -19.18
CA LYS A 590 28.68 12.18 -18.70
C LYS A 590 29.70 11.05 -18.41
N LYS A 591 30.82 11.02 -19.11
CA LYS A 591 31.92 10.06 -18.89
C LYS A 591 32.77 10.44 -17.66
N GLY A 592 33.01 11.74 -17.43
CA GLY A 592 33.68 12.26 -16.23
C GLY A 592 32.89 12.01 -14.95
N ARG A 593 31.57 12.24 -14.97
CA ARG A 593 30.67 11.94 -13.82
C ARG A 593 30.57 10.47 -13.48
N LYS A 594 30.76 9.56 -14.46
CA LYS A 594 30.83 8.11 -14.18
C LYS A 594 32.17 7.70 -13.54
N ALA A 595 33.28 8.34 -13.90
CA ALA A 595 34.59 8.05 -13.33
C ALA A 595 34.70 8.55 -11.87
N SER A 596 34.24 9.77 -11.57
CA SER A 596 34.23 10.31 -10.20
C SER A 596 33.33 9.53 -9.25
N ARG A 597 32.19 8.97 -9.76
CA ARG A 597 31.30 8.15 -8.98
C ARG A 597 31.86 6.74 -8.70
N ALA A 598 32.72 6.23 -9.58
CA ALA A 598 33.44 4.97 -9.36
C ALA A 598 34.56 5.11 -8.34
N GLU A 599 35.27 6.24 -8.33
CA GLU A 599 36.30 6.57 -7.32
C GLU A 599 35.67 6.78 -5.93
N GLN A 600 34.56 7.51 -5.84
CA GLN A 600 33.83 7.67 -4.57
C GLN A 600 33.28 6.34 -4.03
N HIS A 601 32.88 5.40 -4.90
CA HIS A 601 32.47 4.05 -4.47
C HIS A 601 33.64 3.17 -4.03
N ALA A 602 34.84 3.36 -4.59
CA ALA A 602 36.04 2.64 -4.16
C ALA A 602 36.58 3.14 -2.80
N GLU A 603 36.49 4.43 -2.51
CA GLU A 603 36.83 5.00 -1.21
C GLU A 603 35.83 4.62 -0.11
N ALA A 604 34.52 4.44 -0.44
CA ALA A 604 33.52 4.01 0.53
C ALA A 604 33.71 2.55 1.01
N HIS A 605 34.37 1.69 0.22
CA HIS A 605 34.66 0.30 0.59
C HIS A 605 35.97 0.12 1.37
N ALA A 606 36.75 1.17 1.58
CA ALA A 606 38.06 1.11 2.27
C ALA A 606 38.02 1.58 3.74
N LYS A 607 36.84 1.70 4.38
CA LYS A 607 36.75 2.06 5.81
C LYS A 607 36.96 0.82 6.70
N PRO A 608 37.83 0.91 7.74
CA PRO A 608 38.06 -0.18 8.66
C PRO A 608 36.79 -0.49 9.46
N SER A 609 36.58 -1.77 9.76
CA SER A 609 35.47 -2.25 10.59
C SER A 609 35.41 -1.46 11.90
N ARG A 610 34.39 -0.62 12.06
CA ARG A 610 34.06 -0.02 13.37
C ARG A 610 33.77 -1.15 14.34
N ARG A 611 34.51 -1.22 15.45
CA ARG A 611 34.16 -2.04 16.60
C ARG A 611 32.76 -1.60 17.03
N LYS A 612 31.86 -2.56 17.21
CA LYS A 612 30.55 -2.33 17.81
C LYS A 612 30.78 -1.74 19.20
N ASP A 613 30.39 -0.49 19.39
CA ASP A 613 30.51 0.15 20.71
C ASP A 613 29.41 -0.38 21.63
N ASP A 614 29.83 -0.78 22.83
CA ASP A 614 28.98 -1.28 23.90
C ASP A 614 28.07 -0.14 24.42
N TRP A 615 26.82 -0.42 24.78
CA TRP A 615 25.88 0.49 25.42
C TRP A 615 26.49 1.28 26.58
N ARG A 616 27.42 0.68 27.31
CA ARG A 616 28.11 1.31 28.44
C ARG A 616 28.89 2.57 28.07
N LYS A 617 29.38 2.67 26.83
CA LYS A 617 30.09 3.86 26.33
C LYS A 617 29.19 4.99 25.91
N PHE A 618 27.90 4.72 25.72
CA PHE A 618 26.91 5.73 25.38
C PHE A 618 26.38 6.49 26.59
N PHE A 619 26.64 5.97 27.80
CA PHE A 619 26.01 6.46 29.01
C PHE A 619 27.00 6.97 30.07
N ASP A 620 28.31 6.85 29.83
CA ASP A 620 29.37 7.53 30.57
C ASP A 620 29.51 8.97 30.05
#